data_fde34f042de83fed7aa3df72cd2edc4d
#
_entry.id   fde34f042de83fed7aa3df72cd2edc4d
#
_cell.length_a   1.000
_cell.length_b   1.000
_cell.length_c   1.000
_cell.angle_alpha   90.00
_cell.angle_beta   90.00
_cell.angle_gamma   90.00
#
_symmetry.space_group_name_H-M   'P 1'
#
loop_
_entity.id
_entity.type
_entity.pdbx_description
1 polymer ?
#
loop_
_entity_poly.entity_id
_entity_poly.type
_entity_poly.pdbx_seq_one_letter_code
_entity_poly.pdbx_strand_id
1 'polypeptide(L)'
;LNFDTNFTFYLQCEANTKTVVVVSVEGDLVESALRLGREELAAEDIPVVAMTGEGDAERVVMEHFVASEFLQRYGACVKTFMPWLLGLYHRAELVGVAGLRPAGDKKLFIEQYLDRAIETEIAQHVGVPVARATVLEIGNLAGQIPGVTRTLFPLLTELIYRHGYAWSVCNTTPAVRNALRRVGIPFQVIARATPERLGAARFAWGSYYTQETVVIAISLPAAHAAL
;
A
#
# COMPACT_ATOMS: atom_id res chain seq x y z
N LEU A 1 12.74 -9.72 7.94
CA LEU A 1 12.85 -9.95 6.50
C LEU A 1 13.30 -8.63 5.89
N ASN A 2 14.51 -8.62 5.39
CA ASN A 2 15.03 -7.54 4.58
C ASN A 2 14.29 -7.61 3.25
N PHE A 3 13.74 -6.48 2.79
CA PHE A 3 13.52 -6.24 1.39
C PHE A 3 14.92 -5.95 0.80
N ASP A 4 15.85 -6.94 0.94
CA ASP A 4 17.18 -6.82 0.39
C ASP A 4 17.08 -6.90 -1.14
N THR A 5 17.29 -5.75 -1.71
CA THR A 5 18.10 -5.41 -2.88
C THR A 5 18.04 -6.33 -4.10
N ASN A 6 17.74 -5.74 -5.24
CA ASN A 6 17.91 -6.26 -6.59
C ASN A 6 16.94 -7.36 -7.03
N PHE A 7 15.66 -7.07 -7.03
CA PHE A 7 14.71 -7.93 -7.75
C PHE A 7 14.03 -7.16 -8.88
N THR A 8 14.35 -7.55 -10.11
CA THR A 8 13.51 -7.25 -11.26
C THR A 8 12.45 -8.35 -11.32
N PHE A 9 11.22 -8.02 -10.95
CA PHE A 9 10.10 -8.95 -11.10
C PHE A 9 9.32 -8.60 -12.37
N TYR A 10 9.17 -9.58 -13.24
CA TYR A 10 8.18 -9.53 -14.29
C TYR A 10 6.90 -10.18 -13.74
N LEU A 11 5.90 -9.39 -13.45
CA LEU A 11 4.57 -9.88 -13.10
C LEU A 11 3.75 -9.97 -14.39
N GLN A 12 3.60 -11.17 -14.90
CA GLN A 12 2.65 -11.48 -15.94
C GLN A 12 1.32 -11.82 -15.28
N CYS A 13 0.36 -10.90 -15.32
CA CYS A 13 -0.99 -11.15 -14.83
C CYS A 13 -1.80 -11.76 -15.99
N GLU A 14 -2.08 -13.06 -15.95
CA GLU A 14 -2.70 -13.80 -17.05
C GLU A 14 -4.15 -13.41 -17.36
N ALA A 15 -4.85 -12.70 -16.46
CA ALA A 15 -6.27 -12.36 -16.67
C ALA A 15 -6.52 -11.13 -17.56
N ASN A 16 -5.52 -10.29 -17.84
CA ASN A 16 -5.68 -9.15 -18.75
C ASN A 16 -4.31 -8.57 -19.11
N THR A 17 -3.59 -9.23 -20.00
CA THR A 17 -2.34 -8.85 -20.69
C THR A 17 -1.70 -7.48 -20.33
N LYS A 18 -1.46 -7.19 -19.05
CA LYS A 18 -0.69 -6.04 -18.60
C LYS A 18 0.52 -6.55 -17.85
N THR A 19 1.65 -6.53 -18.51
CA THR A 19 2.95 -6.76 -17.88
C THR A 19 3.23 -5.57 -16.95
N VAL A 20 3.52 -5.83 -15.69
CA VAL A 20 3.99 -4.81 -14.75
C VAL A 20 5.44 -5.14 -14.41
N VAL A 21 6.32 -4.18 -14.63
CA VAL A 21 7.72 -4.31 -14.23
C VAL A 21 7.88 -3.70 -12.86
N VAL A 22 8.29 -4.51 -11.89
CA VAL A 22 8.65 -4.03 -10.56
C VAL A 22 10.16 -3.85 -10.52
N VAL A 23 10.61 -2.63 -10.32
CA VAL A 23 12.02 -2.31 -10.13
C VAL A 23 12.23 -1.95 -8.67
N SER A 24 12.98 -2.79 -7.94
CA SER A 24 13.50 -2.44 -6.62
C SER A 24 14.86 -1.75 -6.78
N VAL A 25 15.08 -0.70 -5.98
CA VAL A 25 16.12 0.26 -6.25
C VAL A 25 16.95 0.55 -5.01
N GLU A 26 18.27 0.32 -5.11
CA GLU A 26 19.30 0.89 -4.22
C GLU A 26 20.37 1.65 -5.03
N GLY A 27 20.62 2.92 -4.60
CA GLY A 27 21.79 3.72 -5.01
C GLY A 27 21.75 4.40 -6.37
N ASP A 28 22.77 5.21 -6.66
CA ASP A 28 22.88 6.11 -7.82
C ASP A 28 22.81 5.45 -9.22
N LEU A 29 23.13 4.16 -9.34
CA LEU A 29 23.01 3.41 -10.60
C LEU A 29 21.57 3.18 -11.05
N VAL A 30 20.66 3.39 -10.17
CA VAL A 30 19.24 3.09 -10.27
C VAL A 30 18.47 4.21 -10.94
N GLU A 31 18.81 5.46 -10.67
CA GLU A 31 18.16 6.60 -11.32
C GLU A 31 18.27 6.51 -12.85
N SER A 32 19.42 6.06 -13.34
CA SER A 32 19.66 5.84 -14.77
C SER A 32 18.89 4.62 -15.31
N ALA A 33 18.89 3.50 -14.57
CA ALA A 33 18.18 2.28 -14.99
C ALA A 33 16.65 2.45 -14.90
N LEU A 34 16.16 3.13 -13.88
CA LEU A 34 14.74 3.49 -13.77
C LEU A 34 14.31 4.47 -14.86
N ARG A 35 15.14 5.44 -15.21
CA ARG A 35 14.84 6.40 -16.26
C ARG A 35 14.77 5.74 -17.62
N LEU A 36 15.76 4.91 -17.98
CA LEU A 36 15.77 4.16 -19.24
C LEU A 36 14.62 3.16 -19.31
N GLY A 37 14.38 2.38 -18.26
CA GLY A 37 13.27 1.44 -18.21
C GLY A 37 11.90 2.12 -18.25
N ARG A 38 11.74 3.30 -17.60
CA ARG A 38 10.49 4.06 -17.67
C ARG A 38 10.23 4.61 -19.07
N GLU A 39 11.25 5.13 -19.74
CA GLU A 39 11.12 5.69 -21.10
C GLU A 39 10.75 4.61 -22.12
N GLU A 40 11.40 3.42 -22.07
CA GLU A 40 11.08 2.29 -22.94
C GLU A 40 9.69 1.73 -22.68
N LEU A 41 9.33 1.49 -21.42
CA LEU A 41 8.03 0.93 -21.03
C LEU A 41 6.89 1.96 -21.16
N ALA A 42 7.18 3.25 -21.04
CA ALA A 42 6.21 4.32 -21.31
C ALA A 42 5.76 4.34 -22.77
N ALA A 43 6.65 3.99 -23.71
CA ALA A 43 6.32 3.88 -25.12
C ALA A 43 5.33 2.72 -25.41
N GLU A 44 5.34 1.68 -24.57
CA GLU A 44 4.46 0.51 -24.67
C GLU A 44 3.19 0.60 -23.82
N ASP A 45 2.94 1.73 -23.14
CA ASP A 45 1.80 1.94 -22.21
C ASP A 45 1.78 0.95 -21.02
N ILE A 46 2.94 0.45 -20.62
CA ILE A 46 3.11 -0.50 -19.52
C ILE A 46 3.30 0.25 -18.21
N PRO A 47 2.48 -0.01 -17.17
CA PRO A 47 2.68 0.59 -15.86
C PRO A 47 3.95 0.04 -15.17
N VAL A 48 4.73 0.93 -14.59
CA VAL A 48 5.96 0.61 -13.85
C VAL A 48 5.74 0.84 -12.37
N VAL A 49 6.28 -0.04 -11.54
CA VAL A 49 6.26 0.08 -10.09
C VAL A 49 7.69 0.25 -9.57
N ALA A 50 7.90 1.27 -8.75
CA ALA A 50 9.15 1.47 -8.04
C ALA A 50 8.92 1.42 -6.54
N MET A 51 9.81 0.77 -5.78
CA MET A 51 9.76 0.73 -4.33
C MET A 51 10.98 1.43 -3.74
N THR A 52 10.76 2.31 -2.76
CA THR A 52 11.80 3.10 -2.12
C THR A 52 11.78 2.90 -0.60
N GLY A 53 12.98 2.85 0.01
CA GLY A 53 13.20 2.85 1.44
C GLY A 53 13.49 4.26 2.01
N GLU A 54 13.87 4.31 3.27
CA GLU A 54 14.34 5.54 3.92
C GLU A 54 15.71 5.92 3.33
N GLY A 55 15.87 7.19 2.91
CA GLY A 55 17.12 7.71 2.35
C GLY A 55 17.20 7.73 0.82
N ASP A 56 16.30 7.08 0.11
CA ASP A 56 16.30 7.09 -1.36
C ASP A 56 15.82 8.45 -1.90
N ALA A 57 16.47 8.96 -2.94
CA ALA A 57 16.12 10.25 -3.55
C ALA A 57 14.68 10.27 -4.11
N GLU A 58 14.26 9.20 -4.77
CA GLU A 58 12.93 9.02 -5.35
C GLU A 58 11.82 9.05 -4.29
N ARG A 59 12.13 8.69 -3.05
CA ARG A 59 11.20 8.69 -1.94
C ARG A 59 10.59 10.08 -1.69
N VAL A 60 11.36 11.13 -1.82
CA VAL A 60 10.90 12.53 -1.62
C VAL A 60 9.76 12.86 -2.57
N VAL A 61 9.82 12.40 -3.81
CA VAL A 61 8.78 12.58 -4.82
C VAL A 61 7.49 11.86 -4.41
N MET A 62 7.61 10.62 -3.92
CA MET A 62 6.46 9.84 -3.46
C MET A 62 5.82 10.42 -2.19
N GLU A 63 6.63 10.88 -1.24
CA GLU A 63 6.14 11.55 -0.03
C GLU A 63 5.38 12.85 -0.35
N HIS A 64 5.93 13.65 -1.27
CA HIS A 64 5.29 14.87 -1.74
C HIS A 64 3.96 14.57 -2.44
N PHE A 65 3.93 13.53 -3.29
CA PHE A 65 2.72 13.07 -3.95
C PHE A 65 1.63 12.70 -2.94
N VAL A 66 1.95 11.87 -1.94
CA VAL A 66 1.00 11.48 -0.89
C VAL A 66 0.50 12.70 -0.12
N ALA A 67 1.41 13.58 0.31
CA ALA A 67 1.04 14.78 1.07
C ALA A 67 0.12 15.70 0.26
N SER A 68 0.39 15.90 -1.02
CA SER A 68 -0.40 16.73 -1.93
C SER A 68 -1.80 16.14 -2.16
N GLU A 69 -1.90 14.84 -2.41
CA GLU A 69 -3.19 14.17 -2.62
C GLU A 69 -4.08 14.20 -1.37
N PHE A 70 -3.50 13.97 -0.19
CA PHE A 70 -4.24 14.05 1.06
C PHE A 70 -4.66 15.49 1.39
N LEU A 71 -3.80 16.47 1.13
CA LEU A 71 -4.12 17.88 1.32
C LEU A 71 -5.26 18.31 0.38
N GLN A 72 -5.17 17.97 -0.89
CA GLN A 72 -6.16 18.34 -1.90
C GLN A 72 -7.52 17.70 -1.64
N ARG A 73 -7.53 16.40 -1.29
CA ARG A 73 -8.77 15.63 -1.13
C ARG A 73 -9.45 15.84 0.21
N TYR A 74 -8.66 16.01 1.29
CA TYR A 74 -9.17 16.00 2.66
C TYR A 74 -8.80 17.22 3.47
N GLY A 75 -7.96 18.11 2.97
CA GLY A 75 -7.32 19.17 3.78
C GLY A 75 -6.38 18.59 4.85
N ALA A 76 -5.90 17.36 4.65
CA ALA A 76 -5.07 16.66 5.62
C ALA A 76 -3.60 17.00 5.46
N CYS A 77 -2.90 17.20 6.59
CA CYS A 77 -1.47 17.49 6.63
C CYS A 77 -0.68 16.24 7.02
N VAL A 78 -0.37 15.40 6.03
CA VAL A 78 0.39 14.16 6.23
C VAL A 78 1.88 14.50 6.36
N LYS A 79 2.49 14.12 7.49
CA LYS A 79 3.91 14.36 7.80
C LYS A 79 4.68 13.07 8.13
N THR A 80 3.97 11.96 8.23
CA THR A 80 4.56 10.67 8.58
C THR A 80 4.25 9.67 7.48
N PHE A 81 5.29 9.01 7.00
CA PHE A 81 5.20 8.06 5.92
C PHE A 81 5.61 6.67 6.38
N MET A 82 5.12 5.66 5.69
CA MET A 82 5.51 4.28 5.92
C MET A 82 7.00 4.08 5.57
N PRO A 83 7.69 3.11 6.20
CA PRO A 83 9.12 2.88 5.94
C PRO A 83 9.43 2.56 4.48
N TRP A 84 8.52 1.86 3.81
CA TRP A 84 8.60 1.58 2.39
C TRP A 84 7.47 2.28 1.64
N LEU A 85 7.79 2.93 0.52
CA LEU A 85 6.81 3.50 -0.39
C LEU A 85 6.93 2.81 -1.75
N LEU A 86 5.77 2.45 -2.30
CA LEU A 86 5.64 1.86 -3.61
C LEU A 86 4.90 2.85 -4.51
N GLY A 87 5.58 3.34 -5.54
CA GLY A 87 5.03 4.24 -6.55
C GLY A 87 4.59 3.49 -7.79
N LEU A 88 3.40 3.78 -8.29
CA LEU A 88 2.90 3.34 -9.58
C LEU A 88 3.07 4.47 -10.60
N TYR A 89 3.80 4.18 -11.65
CA TYR A 89 4.06 5.10 -12.76
C TYR A 89 3.31 4.63 -14.01
N HIS A 90 2.72 5.57 -14.71
CA HIS A 90 2.09 5.36 -16.01
C HIS A 90 2.58 6.44 -16.95
N ARG A 91 3.15 6.06 -18.11
CA ARG A 91 3.80 6.98 -19.06
C ARG A 91 4.83 7.90 -18.39
N ALA A 92 5.68 7.32 -17.55
CA ALA A 92 6.70 8.00 -16.74
C ALA A 92 6.16 8.99 -15.68
N GLU A 93 4.86 9.14 -15.52
CA GLU A 93 4.25 9.98 -14.48
C GLU A 93 3.86 9.14 -13.26
N LEU A 94 4.14 9.65 -12.06
CA LEU A 94 3.70 9.02 -10.81
C LEU A 94 2.19 9.24 -10.64
N VAL A 95 1.42 8.16 -10.72
CA VAL A 95 -0.06 8.20 -10.68
C VAL A 95 -0.66 7.62 -9.40
N GLY A 96 0.14 6.92 -8.60
CA GLY A 96 -0.31 6.35 -7.34
C GLY A 96 0.83 5.97 -6.43
N VAL A 97 0.59 5.99 -5.12
CA VAL A 97 1.53 5.57 -4.09
C VAL A 97 0.81 4.72 -3.05
N ALA A 98 1.48 3.69 -2.56
CA ALA A 98 1.09 2.93 -1.37
C ALA A 98 2.28 2.80 -0.43
N GLY A 99 2.07 3.04 0.85
CA GLY A 99 3.08 2.82 1.87
C GLY A 99 2.94 1.45 2.51
N LEU A 100 4.06 0.82 2.86
CA LEU A 100 4.15 -0.52 3.41
C LEU A 100 4.94 -0.51 4.72
N ARG A 101 4.43 -1.21 5.74
CA ARG A 101 5.09 -1.40 7.04
C ARG A 101 4.93 -2.83 7.53
N PRO A 102 5.99 -3.63 7.61
CA PRO A 102 5.98 -4.92 8.34
C PRO A 102 5.60 -4.72 9.81
N ALA A 103 4.75 -5.59 10.34
CA ALA A 103 4.37 -5.51 11.75
C ALA A 103 5.55 -5.82 12.68
N GLY A 104 6.32 -6.89 12.40
CA GLY A 104 7.51 -7.25 13.17
C GLY A 104 7.37 -6.95 14.67
N ASP A 105 8.35 -6.25 15.23
CA ASP A 105 8.36 -5.80 16.64
C ASP A 105 7.84 -4.37 16.84
N LYS A 106 7.43 -3.69 15.74
CA LYS A 106 6.98 -2.30 15.79
C LYS A 106 5.46 -2.21 15.89
N LYS A 107 4.97 -1.22 16.63
CA LYS A 107 3.56 -0.89 16.66
C LYS A 107 3.12 -0.32 15.31
N LEU A 108 2.03 -0.86 14.77
CA LEU A 108 1.41 -0.37 13.55
C LEU A 108 0.61 0.91 13.80
N PHE A 109 0.45 1.76 12.79
CA PHE A 109 -0.38 2.96 12.91
C PHE A 109 -1.84 2.59 13.21
N ILE A 110 -2.37 1.55 12.55
CA ILE A 110 -3.76 1.10 12.73
C ILE A 110 -4.04 0.58 14.13
N GLU A 111 -3.05 0.13 14.89
CA GLU A 111 -3.23 -0.36 16.26
C GLU A 111 -3.67 0.75 17.23
N GLN A 112 -3.62 2.02 16.82
CA GLN A 112 -4.24 3.11 17.59
C GLN A 112 -5.76 3.00 17.67
N TYR A 113 -6.38 2.35 16.70
CA TYR A 113 -7.83 2.13 16.66
C TYR A 113 -8.27 0.85 17.39
N LEU A 114 -7.33 0.00 17.79
CA LEU A 114 -7.57 -1.33 18.33
C LEU A 114 -7.35 -1.34 19.85
N ASP A 115 -8.00 -2.29 20.52
CA ASP A 115 -7.81 -2.54 21.94
C ASP A 115 -6.69 -3.56 22.20
N ARG A 116 -6.32 -4.34 21.18
CA ARG A 116 -5.30 -5.40 21.22
C ARG A 116 -4.34 -5.27 20.06
N ALA A 117 -3.26 -6.04 20.11
CA ALA A 117 -2.33 -6.17 19.01
C ALA A 117 -3.02 -6.76 17.76
N ILE A 118 -2.59 -6.33 16.59
CA ILE A 118 -3.26 -6.65 15.32
C ILE A 118 -3.37 -8.16 15.05
N GLU A 119 -2.34 -8.94 15.38
CA GLU A 119 -2.36 -10.40 15.21
C GLU A 119 -3.44 -11.06 16.09
N THR A 120 -3.68 -10.51 17.28
CA THR A 120 -4.73 -10.98 18.18
C THR A 120 -6.12 -10.64 17.65
N GLU A 121 -6.29 -9.42 17.13
CA GLU A 121 -7.56 -9.00 16.53
C GLU A 121 -7.90 -9.84 15.30
N ILE A 122 -6.94 -10.08 14.41
CA ILE A 122 -7.15 -10.96 13.24
C ILE A 122 -7.51 -12.36 13.71
N ALA A 123 -6.71 -12.93 14.64
CA ALA A 123 -6.93 -14.30 15.13
C ALA A 123 -8.34 -14.53 15.70
N GLN A 124 -8.90 -13.53 16.39
CA GLN A 124 -10.28 -13.60 16.91
C GLN A 124 -11.33 -13.64 15.80
N HIS A 125 -11.10 -12.90 14.71
CA HIS A 125 -12.04 -12.86 13.60
C HIS A 125 -11.99 -14.12 12.72
N VAL A 126 -10.81 -14.74 12.60
CA VAL A 126 -10.61 -15.90 11.71
C VAL A 126 -10.61 -17.23 12.44
N GLY A 127 -10.54 -17.23 13.77
CA GLY A 127 -10.58 -18.45 14.59
C GLY A 127 -9.27 -19.27 14.61
N VAL A 128 -8.17 -18.72 14.07
CA VAL A 128 -6.86 -19.39 14.06
C VAL A 128 -5.76 -18.43 14.51
N PRO A 129 -4.66 -18.94 15.12
CA PRO A 129 -3.53 -18.12 15.52
C PRO A 129 -2.90 -17.41 14.32
N VAL A 130 -2.49 -16.15 14.52
CA VAL A 130 -1.80 -15.34 13.52
C VAL A 130 -0.44 -14.90 14.06
N ALA A 131 0.62 -15.17 13.32
CA ALA A 131 1.96 -14.73 13.67
C ALA A 131 2.16 -13.27 13.26
N ARG A 132 2.53 -12.38 14.20
CA ARG A 132 2.74 -10.94 13.93
C ARG A 132 3.71 -10.69 12.78
N ALA A 133 4.78 -11.48 12.69
CA ALA A 133 5.79 -11.34 11.62
C ALA A 133 5.24 -11.58 10.20
N THR A 134 4.04 -12.17 10.07
CA THR A 134 3.37 -12.40 8.78
C THR A 134 2.34 -11.34 8.43
N VAL A 135 2.25 -10.27 9.22
CA VAL A 135 1.30 -9.16 9.02
C VAL A 135 2.04 -7.94 8.47
N LEU A 136 1.45 -7.28 7.48
CA LEU A 136 1.96 -6.05 6.87
C LEU A 136 0.86 -4.98 6.84
N GLU A 137 1.18 -3.77 7.27
CA GLU A 137 0.28 -2.61 7.18
C GLU A 137 0.45 -1.90 5.85
N ILE A 138 -0.66 -1.62 5.16
CA ILE A 138 -0.74 -0.74 4.00
C ILE A 138 -1.29 0.61 4.45
N GLY A 139 -0.57 1.68 4.18
CA GLY A 139 -0.96 3.06 4.46
C GLY A 139 -0.55 4.01 3.36
N ASN A 140 -0.63 5.32 3.60
CA ASN A 140 -0.26 6.35 2.62
C ASN A 140 -0.81 6.09 1.19
N LEU A 141 -1.99 5.46 1.09
CA LEU A 141 -2.61 5.10 -0.18
C LEU A 141 -3.17 6.35 -0.85
N ALA A 142 -2.54 6.76 -1.93
CA ALA A 142 -2.88 7.94 -2.71
C ALA A 142 -2.94 7.62 -4.21
N GLY A 143 -3.76 8.34 -4.96
CA GLY A 143 -3.86 8.16 -6.41
C GLY A 143 -4.64 9.27 -7.08
N GLN A 144 -4.09 9.78 -8.18
CA GLN A 144 -4.63 10.91 -8.94
C GLN A 144 -5.72 10.53 -9.94
N ILE A 145 -5.57 9.36 -10.56
CA ILE A 145 -6.47 8.95 -11.65
C ILE A 145 -7.51 7.95 -11.17
N PRO A 146 -8.75 8.03 -11.70
CA PRO A 146 -9.77 7.03 -11.42
C PRO A 146 -9.30 5.62 -11.81
N GLY A 147 -9.43 4.68 -10.88
CA GLY A 147 -9.08 3.27 -11.14
C GLY A 147 -7.65 2.89 -10.79
N VAL A 148 -6.78 3.82 -10.37
CA VAL A 148 -5.40 3.52 -9.93
C VAL A 148 -5.37 2.45 -8.83
N THR A 149 -6.32 2.48 -7.92
CA THR A 149 -6.44 1.48 -6.85
C THR A 149 -6.75 0.08 -7.38
N ARG A 150 -7.42 -0.03 -8.54
CA ARG A 150 -7.69 -1.33 -9.18
C ARG A 150 -6.43 -1.96 -9.77
N THR A 151 -5.43 -1.16 -10.09
CA THR A 151 -4.11 -1.64 -10.51
C THR A 151 -3.22 -1.90 -9.30
N LEU A 152 -3.21 -0.99 -8.32
CA LEU A 152 -2.36 -1.11 -7.13
C LEU A 152 -2.71 -2.32 -6.26
N PHE A 153 -3.98 -2.62 -6.01
CA PHE A 153 -4.33 -3.70 -5.08
C PHE A 153 -3.93 -5.11 -5.56
N PRO A 154 -4.16 -5.52 -6.81
CA PRO A 154 -3.63 -6.79 -7.31
C PRO A 154 -2.10 -6.87 -7.22
N LEU A 155 -1.41 -5.79 -7.59
CA LEU A 155 0.05 -5.70 -7.50
C LEU A 155 0.56 -5.83 -6.08
N LEU A 156 -0.04 -5.07 -5.14
CA LEU A 156 0.31 -5.15 -3.73
C LEU A 156 0.05 -6.55 -3.17
N THR A 157 -1.07 -7.16 -3.52
CA THR A 157 -1.43 -8.51 -3.10
C THR A 157 -0.36 -9.51 -3.55
N GLU A 158 0.00 -9.49 -4.82
CA GLU A 158 1.02 -10.39 -5.39
C GLU A 158 2.39 -10.15 -4.75
N LEU A 159 2.83 -8.88 -4.71
CA LEU A 159 4.11 -8.51 -4.13
C LEU A 159 4.24 -8.97 -2.67
N ILE A 160 3.26 -8.63 -1.84
CA ILE A 160 3.29 -8.89 -0.41
C ILE A 160 3.18 -10.40 -0.14
N TYR A 161 2.33 -11.11 -0.91
CA TYR A 161 2.20 -12.56 -0.83
C TYR A 161 3.50 -13.29 -1.16
N ARG A 162 4.18 -12.91 -2.25
CA ARG A 162 5.48 -13.51 -2.64
C ARG A 162 6.60 -13.25 -1.62
N HIS A 163 6.49 -12.18 -0.83
CA HIS A 163 7.43 -11.91 0.27
C HIS A 163 7.08 -12.68 1.58
N GLY A 164 6.13 -13.64 1.51
CA GLY A 164 5.82 -14.54 2.61
C GLY A 164 4.90 -13.97 3.69
N TYR A 165 4.25 -12.82 3.43
CA TYR A 165 3.21 -12.32 4.32
C TYR A 165 1.91 -13.09 4.12
N ALA A 166 1.21 -13.35 5.23
CA ALA A 166 -0.09 -14.02 5.23
C ALA A 166 -1.26 -13.01 5.28
N TRP A 167 -1.00 -11.83 5.85
CA TRP A 167 -2.03 -10.82 6.08
C TRP A 167 -1.55 -9.43 5.69
N SER A 168 -2.42 -8.68 5.03
CA SER A 168 -2.29 -7.24 4.95
C SER A 168 -3.43 -6.56 5.69
N VAL A 169 -3.14 -5.41 6.33
CA VAL A 169 -4.11 -4.63 7.10
C VAL A 169 -4.04 -3.16 6.70
N CYS A 170 -5.18 -2.49 6.68
CA CYS A 170 -5.22 -1.06 6.38
C CYS A 170 -6.46 -0.37 6.95
N ASN A 171 -6.35 0.93 7.19
CA ASN A 171 -7.50 1.78 7.42
C ASN A 171 -8.08 2.20 6.07
N THR A 172 -9.38 1.97 5.87
CA THR A 172 -10.04 2.15 4.57
C THR A 172 -11.26 3.04 4.63
N THR A 173 -11.40 3.85 3.60
CA THR A 173 -12.63 4.59 3.29
C THR A 173 -13.62 3.71 2.51
N PRO A 174 -14.91 4.09 2.40
CA PRO A 174 -15.87 3.38 1.56
C PRO A 174 -15.41 3.23 0.10
N ALA A 175 -14.72 4.24 -0.44
CA ALA A 175 -14.21 4.20 -1.81
C ALA A 175 -13.16 3.09 -1.99
N VAL A 176 -12.24 2.94 -1.04
CA VAL A 176 -11.21 1.88 -1.05
C VAL A 176 -11.85 0.51 -0.94
N ARG A 177 -12.79 0.31 0.00
CA ARG A 177 -13.51 -0.97 0.13
C ARG A 177 -14.28 -1.35 -1.13
N ASN A 178 -14.90 -0.37 -1.80
CA ASN A 178 -15.57 -0.60 -3.08
C ASN A 178 -14.59 -0.96 -4.20
N ALA A 179 -13.40 -0.38 -4.21
CA ALA A 179 -12.36 -0.76 -5.17
C ALA A 179 -11.89 -2.21 -4.95
N LEU A 180 -11.65 -2.62 -3.70
CA LEU A 180 -11.30 -4.01 -3.35
C LEU A 180 -12.37 -5.01 -3.82
N ARG A 181 -13.67 -4.72 -3.55
CA ARG A 181 -14.77 -5.58 -4.02
C ARG A 181 -14.82 -5.70 -5.53
N ARG A 182 -14.56 -4.61 -6.26
CA ARG A 182 -14.58 -4.61 -7.74
C ARG A 182 -13.45 -5.44 -8.36
N VAL A 183 -12.32 -5.57 -7.68
CA VAL A 183 -11.22 -6.42 -8.13
C VAL A 183 -11.26 -7.83 -7.53
N GLY A 184 -12.33 -8.16 -6.77
CA GLY A 184 -12.53 -9.49 -6.22
C GLY A 184 -11.72 -9.82 -4.97
N ILE A 185 -10.99 -8.85 -4.38
CA ILE A 185 -10.17 -9.09 -3.19
C ILE A 185 -11.07 -9.19 -1.94
N PRO A 186 -11.12 -10.36 -1.28
CA PRO A 186 -11.89 -10.54 -0.05
C PRO A 186 -11.19 -9.84 1.12
N PHE A 187 -11.97 -9.24 2.00
CA PHE A 187 -11.48 -8.62 3.23
C PHE A 187 -12.47 -8.78 4.38
N GLN A 188 -11.97 -8.67 5.59
CA GLN A 188 -12.77 -8.66 6.81
C GLN A 188 -12.63 -7.29 7.50
N VAL A 189 -13.73 -6.76 8.01
CA VAL A 189 -13.72 -5.57 8.87
C VAL A 189 -13.35 -6.00 10.28
N ILE A 190 -12.25 -5.45 10.80
CA ILE A 190 -11.73 -5.77 12.14
C ILE A 190 -12.28 -4.79 13.18
N ALA A 191 -12.24 -3.49 12.88
CA ALA A 191 -12.66 -2.45 13.80
C ALA A 191 -13.08 -1.18 13.09
N ARG A 192 -13.79 -0.29 13.80
CA ARG A 192 -13.97 1.11 13.36
C ARG A 192 -12.70 1.91 13.62
N ALA A 193 -12.29 2.71 12.65
CA ALA A 193 -11.18 3.65 12.79
C ALA A 193 -11.73 5.02 13.22
N THR A 194 -12.02 5.18 14.50
CA THR A 194 -12.59 6.41 15.04
C THR A 194 -11.52 7.47 15.29
N PRO A 195 -11.72 8.74 14.88
CA PRO A 195 -10.73 9.79 15.02
C PRO A 195 -10.40 10.12 16.49
N GLU A 196 -11.31 9.84 17.41
CA GLU A 196 -11.13 10.06 18.86
C GLU A 196 -9.92 9.27 19.39
N ARG A 197 -9.64 8.10 18.83
CA ARG A 197 -8.48 7.26 19.18
C ARG A 197 -7.15 7.92 18.87
N LEU A 198 -7.11 8.89 17.95
CA LEU A 198 -5.91 9.64 17.59
C LEU A 198 -5.62 10.83 18.52
N GLY A 199 -6.53 11.13 19.47
CA GLY A 199 -6.39 12.31 20.33
C GLY A 199 -6.24 13.61 19.53
N ALA A 200 -5.25 14.43 19.86
CA ALA A 200 -4.98 15.69 19.18
C ALA A 200 -4.51 15.50 17.72
N ALA A 201 -3.89 14.37 17.39
CA ALA A 201 -3.40 14.12 16.03
C ALA A 201 -4.54 14.03 15.00
N ARG A 202 -5.78 13.81 15.41
CA ARG A 202 -6.96 13.80 14.51
C ARG A 202 -7.13 15.09 13.71
N PHE A 203 -6.75 16.24 14.25
CA PHE A 203 -6.90 17.54 13.57
C PHE A 203 -6.03 17.68 12.32
N ALA A 204 -4.94 16.91 12.22
CA ALA A 204 -4.10 16.90 11.03
C ALA A 204 -4.75 16.18 9.83
N TRP A 205 -5.84 15.43 10.04
CA TRP A 205 -6.48 14.61 9.00
C TRP A 205 -7.62 15.33 8.25
N GLY A 206 -7.89 16.59 8.56
CA GLY A 206 -8.94 17.37 7.89
C GLY A 206 -10.29 16.64 7.86
N SER A 207 -10.86 16.48 6.67
CA SER A 207 -12.16 15.79 6.48
C SER A 207 -12.04 14.27 6.26
N TYR A 208 -10.85 13.66 6.41
CA TYR A 208 -10.66 12.23 6.14
C TYR A 208 -11.64 11.34 6.93
N TYR A 209 -11.91 11.67 8.20
CA TYR A 209 -12.79 10.93 9.10
C TYR A 209 -14.24 11.41 9.10
N THR A 210 -14.64 12.31 8.21
CA THR A 210 -16.08 12.66 8.07
C THR A 210 -16.88 11.54 7.42
N GLN A 211 -16.20 10.61 6.77
CA GLN A 211 -16.76 9.37 6.24
C GLN A 211 -16.46 8.19 7.16
N GLU A 212 -17.24 7.11 7.02
CA GLU A 212 -16.99 5.89 7.79
C GLU A 212 -15.67 5.24 7.39
N THR A 213 -14.68 5.28 8.28
CA THR A 213 -13.41 4.60 8.13
C THR A 213 -13.35 3.35 9.01
N VAL A 214 -12.79 2.26 8.48
CA VAL A 214 -12.65 0.98 9.19
C VAL A 214 -11.29 0.36 8.93
N VAL A 215 -10.77 -0.32 9.94
CA VAL A 215 -9.63 -1.21 9.80
C VAL A 215 -10.11 -2.52 9.19
N ILE A 216 -9.46 -2.94 8.11
CA ILE A 216 -9.71 -4.23 7.47
C ILE A 216 -8.49 -5.11 7.53
N ALA A 217 -8.70 -6.44 7.48
CA ALA A 217 -7.68 -7.43 7.23
C ALA A 217 -7.98 -8.20 5.93
N ILE A 218 -6.94 -8.45 5.15
CA ILE A 218 -6.97 -9.19 3.89
C ILE A 218 -6.09 -10.42 4.07
N SER A 219 -6.66 -11.61 3.92
CA SER A 219 -5.88 -12.84 3.81
C SER A 219 -5.20 -12.86 2.46
N LEU A 220 -3.88 -12.76 2.43
CA LEU A 220 -3.10 -12.70 1.18
C LEU A 220 -3.20 -14.00 0.36
N PRO A 221 -3.18 -15.23 0.97
CA PRO A 221 -3.44 -16.44 0.22
C PRO A 221 -4.82 -16.46 -0.44
N ALA A 222 -5.87 -16.01 0.26
CA ALA A 222 -7.21 -15.96 -0.30
C ALA A 222 -7.37 -14.86 -1.37
N ALA A 223 -6.73 -13.71 -1.17
CA ALA A 223 -6.74 -12.61 -2.14
C ALA A 223 -5.97 -12.97 -3.40
N HIS A 224 -4.80 -13.61 -3.26
CA HIS A 224 -4.01 -14.10 -4.40
C HIS A 224 -4.76 -15.16 -5.22
N ALA A 225 -5.46 -16.08 -4.56
CA ALA A 225 -6.27 -17.08 -5.24
C ALA A 225 -7.53 -16.51 -5.95
N ALA A 226 -7.96 -15.31 -5.58
CA ALA A 226 -9.13 -14.63 -6.16
C ALA A 226 -8.80 -13.72 -7.36
N LEU A 227 -7.52 -13.42 -7.59
CA LEU A 227 -7.01 -12.60 -8.69
C LEU A 227 -6.64 -13.43 -9.90
#